data_d783c94745719d76cf5abd8896017ad6
#
_entry.id   d783c94745719d76cf5abd8896017ad6
#
_cell.length_a   1.000
_cell.length_b   1.000
_cell.length_c   1.000
_cell.angle_alpha   90.00
_cell.angle_beta   90.00
_cell.angle_gamma   90.00
#
_symmetry.space_group_name_H-M   'P 1'
#
loop_
_entity.id
_entity.type
_entity.pdbx_description
1 polymer ?
#
loop_
_entity_poly.entity_id
_entity_poly.type
_entity_poly.pdbx_seq_one_letter_code
_entity_poly.pdbx_strand_id
1 'polypeptide(L)'
;MKKQDVQISIIVPIYKVEKYLVRCVESLIAQDFLSLEIILIDDGSPDRCGEICDNYAKKDARITAYHKPNGGLSDARNYGLERAHGEYVLFVDSDDYLEPQACANLWKEARAGFADIIISKMALEKPSEGMARFEKVAEDRFQYHRIYSGPAYLMGCLEGGALRVEVIRTMFRRDFLVRNDLYFEYGILHEDEEFTPRALLKAERVVLTDYVYYHYDNSRSDSIMNSTALNAKKIADRVKIYDGLRKLYKTVKPRKLRRLLEDDLSWKYIDCYCASEPKSRKKLGVKRLVVLKCAYKARRRAKALVFALAPNHYANRMREQALVRKVHQRRSSSNALPIEREPVKNIKHTEKKAGKNRLKKRMTFLAKFLFLILLVAGGLAKNIYDNRTNYTAEFYQVSSRKLTHSIRAVFLTDVHLREYGMDNGDLVEDIENLSPDLILLGGDLVNDTVDSYDNMISLCSQLTEIAPVCGVLGNHEDVKIYHQGDEELVKRFEDAGVKILRNEETSYSLYDNTVSVIGIEGKPEDFASYGAKECMEAQEAEDQYDLRICIAHVPTYFPEKLENYSFDLGLAGHTHGGIVRLPKLGALYSA
;
A
#
# COMPACT_ATOMS: atom_id res chain seq x y z
N MET A 1 14.64 37.92 -5.06
CA MET A 1 14.40 36.85 -6.06
C MET A 1 13.13 37.19 -6.85
N LYS A 2 13.14 37.03 -8.16
CA LYS A 2 11.88 37.07 -8.93
C LYS A 2 11.04 35.85 -8.50
N LYS A 3 9.72 36.01 -8.32
CA LYS A 3 8.81 34.92 -7.90
C LYS A 3 8.86 33.65 -8.78
N GLN A 4 9.50 33.71 -9.94
CA GLN A 4 9.69 32.58 -10.88
C GLN A 4 10.86 31.65 -10.56
N ASP A 5 11.71 31.97 -9.55
CA ASP A 5 12.93 31.21 -9.24
C ASP A 5 12.82 30.37 -7.98
N VAL A 6 11.63 30.30 -7.34
CA VAL A 6 11.41 29.53 -6.12
C VAL A 6 11.16 28.06 -6.46
N GLN A 7 11.96 27.17 -5.90
CA GLN A 7 11.86 25.72 -6.11
C GLN A 7 11.09 25.01 -4.99
N ILE A 8 11.28 25.44 -3.74
CA ILE A 8 10.61 24.87 -2.57
C ILE A 8 9.91 25.97 -1.78
N SER A 9 8.63 25.78 -1.47
CA SER A 9 7.89 26.58 -0.48
C SER A 9 7.78 25.80 0.82
N ILE A 10 8.30 26.33 1.91
CA ILE A 10 8.12 25.78 3.25
C ILE A 10 6.96 26.50 3.92
N ILE A 11 5.92 25.79 4.28
CA ILE A 11 4.71 26.32 4.94
C ILE A 11 4.74 25.94 6.40
N VAL A 12 4.71 26.95 7.28
CA VAL A 12 4.78 26.77 8.74
C VAL A 12 3.50 27.31 9.38
N PRO A 13 2.55 26.45 9.78
CA PRO A 13 1.38 26.85 10.56
C PRO A 13 1.79 27.13 12.02
N ILE A 14 1.38 28.26 12.57
CA ILE A 14 1.84 28.75 13.87
C ILE A 14 0.64 29.10 14.75
N TYR A 15 0.57 28.49 15.95
CA TYR A 15 -0.43 28.84 16.96
C TYR A 15 0.04 28.46 18.37
N LYS A 16 0.28 29.45 19.24
CA LYS A 16 0.69 29.24 20.66
C LYS A 16 1.96 28.41 20.84
N VAL A 17 3.03 28.75 20.14
CA VAL A 17 4.30 28.00 20.11
C VAL A 17 5.53 28.90 20.33
N GLU A 18 5.40 30.07 20.95
CA GLU A 18 6.50 31.03 21.07
C GLU A 18 7.81 30.45 21.62
N LYS A 19 7.73 29.42 22.48
CA LYS A 19 8.90 28.75 23.08
C LYS A 19 9.70 27.92 22.05
N TYR A 20 9.09 27.48 20.98
CA TYR A 20 9.66 26.53 20.00
C TYR A 20 9.93 27.20 18.67
N LEU A 21 9.14 28.24 18.33
CA LEU A 21 9.11 28.89 17.02
C LEU A 21 10.49 29.38 16.57
N VAL A 22 11.30 29.91 17.49
CA VAL A 22 12.66 30.39 17.19
C VAL A 22 13.53 29.24 16.64
N ARG A 23 13.56 28.09 17.33
CA ARG A 23 14.31 26.90 16.87
C ARG A 23 13.86 26.43 15.48
N CYS A 24 12.56 26.38 15.29
CA CYS A 24 11.98 26.02 14.00
C CYS A 24 12.47 26.95 12.88
N VAL A 25 12.22 28.27 13.01
CA VAL A 25 12.56 29.26 11.97
C VAL A 25 14.06 29.32 11.70
N GLU A 26 14.90 29.27 12.72
CA GLU A 26 16.37 29.25 12.57
C GLU A 26 16.83 28.02 11.77
N SER A 27 16.21 26.84 11.95
CA SER A 27 16.53 25.65 11.17
C SER A 27 16.15 25.79 9.68
N LEU A 28 15.11 26.57 9.37
CA LEU A 28 14.68 26.86 8.00
C LEU A 28 15.59 27.90 7.34
N ILE A 29 16.06 28.90 8.09
CA ILE A 29 17.03 29.90 7.61
C ILE A 29 18.37 29.25 7.33
N ALA A 30 18.77 28.28 8.15
CA ALA A 30 20.04 27.56 8.06
C ALA A 30 20.09 26.55 6.90
N GLN A 31 19.04 26.44 6.07
CA GLN A 31 19.08 25.54 4.91
C GLN A 31 20.15 26.00 3.91
N ASP A 32 20.97 25.05 3.45
CA ASP A 32 22.01 25.26 2.43
C ASP A 32 21.44 25.32 0.99
N PHE A 33 20.14 25.59 0.86
CA PHE A 33 19.40 25.67 -0.37
C PHE A 33 18.80 27.06 -0.56
N LEU A 34 19.24 27.80 -1.57
CA LEU A 34 18.90 29.22 -1.74
C LEU A 34 17.55 29.48 -2.44
N SER A 35 17.10 28.56 -3.30
CA SER A 35 15.87 28.72 -4.09
C SER A 35 14.63 28.29 -3.31
N LEU A 36 14.48 28.76 -2.08
CA LEU A 36 13.35 28.48 -1.20
C LEU A 36 12.66 29.77 -0.74
N GLU A 37 11.39 29.66 -0.44
CA GLU A 37 10.62 30.62 0.34
C GLU A 37 10.07 29.97 1.61
N ILE A 38 9.96 30.76 2.67
CA ILE A 38 9.43 30.34 3.97
C ILE A 38 8.17 31.17 4.23
N ILE A 39 7.05 30.48 4.35
CA ILE A 39 5.72 31.09 4.53
C ILE A 39 5.26 30.80 5.97
N LEU A 40 5.39 31.80 6.84
CA LEU A 40 4.96 31.73 8.23
C LEU A 40 3.49 32.14 8.34
N ILE A 41 2.62 31.26 8.81
CA ILE A 41 1.18 31.52 8.96
C ILE A 41 0.83 31.58 10.44
N ASP A 42 0.79 32.78 11.00
CA ASP A 42 0.27 33.00 12.34
C ASP A 42 -1.25 32.92 12.33
N ASP A 43 -1.78 31.82 12.85
CA ASP A 43 -3.20 31.50 12.92
C ASP A 43 -3.89 32.15 14.13
N GLY A 44 -3.64 33.46 14.32
CA GLY A 44 -4.23 34.26 15.38
C GLY A 44 -3.71 33.88 16.76
N SER A 45 -2.39 33.69 16.90
CA SER A 45 -1.74 33.37 18.18
C SER A 45 -1.92 34.48 19.19
N PRO A 46 -2.35 34.18 20.43
CA PRO A 46 -2.50 35.19 21.49
C PRO A 46 -1.18 35.48 22.25
N ASP A 47 -0.09 34.75 21.96
CA ASP A 47 1.24 34.92 22.48
C ASP A 47 2.14 35.74 21.54
N ARG A 48 3.44 35.76 21.73
CA ARG A 48 4.37 36.58 20.94
C ARG A 48 4.72 35.96 19.56
N CYS A 49 4.05 34.92 19.11
CA CYS A 49 4.34 34.27 17.83
C CYS A 49 4.25 35.27 16.66
N GLY A 50 3.23 36.14 16.63
CA GLY A 50 3.07 37.15 15.57
C GLY A 50 4.25 38.11 15.50
N GLU A 51 4.70 38.66 16.66
CA GLU A 51 5.87 39.53 16.77
C GLU A 51 7.15 38.82 16.27
N ILE A 52 7.32 37.53 16.62
CA ILE A 52 8.46 36.73 16.20
C ILE A 52 8.47 36.58 14.70
N CYS A 53 7.32 36.24 14.07
CA CYS A 53 7.17 36.10 12.63
C CYS A 53 7.56 37.38 11.87
N ASP A 54 7.07 38.55 12.33
CA ASP A 54 7.39 39.85 11.73
C ASP A 54 8.88 40.20 11.82
N ASN A 55 9.50 39.85 12.95
CA ASN A 55 10.92 40.09 13.15
C ASN A 55 11.79 39.26 12.21
N TYR A 56 11.41 38.00 11.95
CA TYR A 56 12.13 37.15 11.00
C TYR A 56 11.87 37.56 9.55
N ALA A 57 10.66 37.95 9.18
CA ALA A 57 10.34 38.47 7.85
C ALA A 57 11.11 39.74 7.49
N LYS A 58 11.47 40.58 8.49
CA LYS A 58 12.34 41.74 8.31
C LYS A 58 13.82 41.38 8.14
N LYS A 59 14.28 40.26 8.70
CA LYS A 59 15.69 39.84 8.72
C LYS A 59 16.10 39.01 7.49
N ASP A 60 15.18 38.19 6.94
CA ASP A 60 15.46 37.31 5.82
C ASP A 60 14.43 37.49 4.71
N ALA A 61 14.89 37.90 3.54
CA ALA A 61 14.03 38.18 2.37
C ALA A 61 13.31 36.94 1.80
N ARG A 62 13.71 35.75 2.20
CA ARG A 62 13.02 34.50 1.84
C ARG A 62 11.76 34.26 2.68
N ILE A 63 11.61 34.96 3.81
CA ILE A 63 10.51 34.80 4.75
C ILE A 63 9.38 35.78 4.46
N THR A 64 8.15 35.26 4.38
CA THR A 64 6.93 36.08 4.38
C THR A 64 6.04 35.63 5.53
N ALA A 65 5.65 36.58 6.38
CA ALA A 65 4.73 36.33 7.49
C ALA A 65 3.30 36.78 7.11
N TYR A 66 2.32 35.95 7.41
CA TYR A 66 0.91 36.23 7.27
C TYR A 66 0.19 36.02 8.59
N HIS A 67 -0.70 36.94 8.94
CA HIS A 67 -1.53 36.89 10.15
C HIS A 67 -3.00 36.72 9.72
N LYS A 68 -3.70 35.80 10.36
CA LYS A 68 -5.12 35.57 10.09
C LYS A 68 -5.88 35.21 11.36
N PRO A 69 -7.21 35.39 11.40
CA PRO A 69 -8.02 34.86 12.49
C PRO A 69 -7.84 33.34 12.60
N ASN A 70 -7.88 32.83 13.85
CA ASN A 70 -7.70 31.39 14.10
C ASN A 70 -8.74 30.55 13.36
N GLY A 71 -8.30 29.71 12.44
CA GLY A 71 -9.09 28.77 11.66
C GLY A 71 -8.66 27.29 11.88
N GLY A 72 -7.57 27.07 12.62
CA GLY A 72 -6.98 25.77 12.91
C GLY A 72 -5.97 25.32 11.87
N LEU A 73 -5.32 24.19 12.17
CA LEU A 73 -4.15 23.68 11.44
C LEU A 73 -4.40 23.48 9.94
N SER A 74 -5.52 22.85 9.57
CA SER A 74 -5.93 22.67 8.16
C SER A 74 -6.04 23.99 7.41
N ASP A 75 -6.69 24.98 8.04
CA ASP A 75 -6.90 26.29 7.43
C ASP A 75 -5.56 27.02 7.25
N ALA A 76 -4.68 26.99 8.24
CA ALA A 76 -3.36 27.59 8.14
C ALA A 76 -2.49 26.96 7.04
N ARG A 77 -2.50 25.61 6.92
CA ARG A 77 -1.78 24.91 5.85
C ARG A 77 -2.34 25.23 4.46
N ASN A 78 -3.67 25.26 4.29
CA ASN A 78 -4.31 25.62 3.04
C ASN A 78 -4.02 27.08 2.67
N TYR A 79 -4.10 27.99 3.63
CA TYR A 79 -3.80 29.40 3.43
C TYR A 79 -2.35 29.62 2.95
N GLY A 80 -1.40 28.84 3.48
CA GLY A 80 -0.01 28.82 3.02
C GLY A 80 0.14 28.21 1.62
N LEU A 81 -0.56 27.10 1.33
CA LEU A 81 -0.53 26.44 0.02
C LEU A 81 -1.02 27.33 -1.11
N GLU A 82 -2.08 28.11 -0.89
CA GLU A 82 -2.59 29.08 -1.86
C GLU A 82 -1.59 30.20 -2.18
N ARG A 83 -0.64 30.47 -1.29
CA ARG A 83 0.37 31.54 -1.42
C ARG A 83 1.75 31.02 -1.82
N ALA A 84 1.90 29.70 -1.86
CA ALA A 84 3.13 29.06 -2.27
C ALA A 84 3.41 29.26 -3.77
N HIS A 85 4.68 29.54 -4.13
CA HIS A 85 5.14 29.73 -5.51
C HIS A 85 6.10 28.62 -5.95
N GLY A 86 6.68 27.88 -5.01
CA GLY A 86 7.64 26.82 -5.26
C GLY A 86 7.07 25.69 -6.12
N GLU A 87 7.92 25.04 -6.86
CA GLU A 87 7.58 23.83 -7.61
C GLU A 87 7.13 22.72 -6.65
N TYR A 88 7.75 22.66 -5.47
CA TYR A 88 7.41 21.73 -4.40
C TYR A 88 7.01 22.47 -3.12
N VAL A 89 6.23 21.77 -2.28
CA VAL A 89 5.74 22.28 -0.99
C VAL A 89 6.15 21.31 0.11
N LEU A 90 6.65 21.87 1.21
CA LEU A 90 6.99 21.18 2.44
C LEU A 90 6.21 21.79 3.59
N PHE A 91 5.48 20.99 4.36
CA PHE A 91 4.80 21.43 5.58
C PHE A 91 5.70 21.15 6.79
N VAL A 92 5.92 22.14 7.62
CA VAL A 92 6.75 22.03 8.84
C VAL A 92 5.95 22.54 10.02
N ASP A 93 5.74 21.70 11.03
CA ASP A 93 5.07 22.10 12.25
C ASP A 93 6.01 23.02 13.08
N SER A 94 5.47 24.07 13.63
CA SER A 94 6.24 25.18 14.24
C SER A 94 6.96 24.86 15.55
N ASP A 95 6.79 23.65 16.06
CA ASP A 95 7.50 23.11 17.23
C ASP A 95 8.62 22.14 16.87
N ASP A 96 8.77 21.81 15.59
CA ASP A 96 9.75 20.89 15.03
C ASP A 96 10.90 21.64 14.33
N TYR A 97 11.89 20.90 13.78
CA TYR A 97 13.00 21.50 13.07
C TYR A 97 13.55 20.58 11.97
N LEU A 98 14.29 21.16 11.02
CA LEU A 98 14.88 20.45 9.89
C LEU A 98 16.41 20.34 10.01
N GLU A 99 16.96 19.29 9.40
CA GLU A 99 18.40 19.20 9.13
C GLU A 99 18.86 20.26 8.13
N PRO A 100 20.08 20.81 8.23
CA PRO A 100 20.55 21.88 7.35
C PRO A 100 20.55 21.55 5.86
N GLN A 101 20.69 20.28 5.48
CA GLN A 101 20.71 19.82 4.07
C GLN A 101 19.37 19.26 3.58
N ALA A 102 18.29 19.45 4.36
CA ALA A 102 16.97 18.89 4.08
C ALA A 102 16.46 19.27 2.70
N CYS A 103 16.42 20.57 2.39
CA CYS A 103 15.87 21.07 1.14
C CYS A 103 16.70 20.65 -0.07
N ALA A 104 18.04 20.68 0.02
CA ALA A 104 18.94 20.28 -1.06
C ALA A 104 18.78 18.80 -1.42
N ASN A 105 18.73 17.93 -0.42
CA ASN A 105 18.57 16.50 -0.62
C ASN A 105 17.17 16.13 -1.16
N LEU A 106 16.11 16.71 -0.60
CA LEU A 106 14.75 16.50 -1.09
C LEU A 106 14.56 17.00 -2.54
N TRP A 107 15.16 18.16 -2.87
CA TRP A 107 15.15 18.69 -4.23
C TRP A 107 15.84 17.76 -5.22
N LYS A 108 16.98 17.18 -4.85
CA LYS A 108 17.69 16.19 -5.67
C LYS A 108 16.80 14.99 -5.97
N GLU A 109 16.12 14.44 -4.97
CA GLU A 109 15.17 13.33 -5.15
C GLU A 109 13.98 13.72 -6.04
N ALA A 110 13.43 14.91 -5.81
CA ALA A 110 12.32 15.44 -6.59
C ALA A 110 12.65 15.52 -8.07
N ARG A 111 13.82 16.07 -8.40
CA ARG A 111 14.29 16.24 -9.79
C ARG A 111 14.62 14.93 -10.47
N ALA A 112 15.29 14.00 -9.77
CA ALA A 112 15.66 12.70 -10.33
C ALA A 112 14.44 11.89 -10.75
N GLY A 113 13.33 12.01 -10.01
CA GLY A 113 12.12 11.22 -10.20
C GLY A 113 10.94 11.98 -10.82
N PHE A 114 10.99 13.30 -10.99
CA PHE A 114 9.78 14.12 -11.26
C PHE A 114 8.61 13.70 -10.37
N ALA A 115 8.90 13.50 -9.07
CA ALA A 115 7.99 12.87 -8.14
C ALA A 115 6.79 13.79 -7.83
N ASP A 116 5.60 13.20 -7.70
CA ASP A 116 4.45 13.90 -7.13
C ASP A 116 4.58 14.01 -5.62
N ILE A 117 5.15 12.97 -5.01
CA ILE A 117 5.29 12.82 -3.56
C ILE A 117 6.67 12.22 -3.24
N ILE A 118 7.42 12.86 -2.35
CA ILE A 118 8.65 12.34 -1.78
C ILE A 118 8.41 12.06 -0.29
N ILE A 119 8.62 10.82 0.15
CA ILE A 119 8.43 10.39 1.54
C ILE A 119 9.79 10.06 2.14
N SER A 120 10.09 10.64 3.30
CA SER A 120 11.38 10.45 3.97
C SER A 120 11.26 9.74 5.31
N LYS A 121 12.41 9.39 5.88
CA LYS A 121 12.54 9.06 7.29
C LYS A 121 12.40 10.33 8.15
N MET A 122 12.09 10.13 9.43
CA MET A 122 11.90 11.18 10.43
C MET A 122 12.54 10.75 11.73
N ALA A 123 13.29 11.64 12.36
CA ALA A 123 13.81 11.43 13.70
C ALA A 123 12.75 11.80 14.75
N LEU A 124 12.72 11.06 15.84
CA LEU A 124 11.88 11.34 17.01
C LEU A 124 12.78 11.65 18.21
N GLU A 125 12.49 12.70 18.96
CA GLU A 125 13.18 13.01 20.22
C GLU A 125 13.03 11.86 21.24
N LYS A 126 11.89 11.18 21.25
CA LYS A 126 11.68 9.95 22.01
C LYS A 126 11.39 8.79 21.06
N PRO A 127 12.18 7.69 21.13
CA PRO A 127 11.97 6.51 20.31
C PRO A 127 10.54 5.96 20.38
N SER A 128 10.02 5.46 19.24
CA SER A 128 8.68 4.87 19.13
C SER A 128 8.74 3.51 18.45
N GLU A 129 8.22 2.46 19.11
CA GLU A 129 8.11 1.12 18.52
C GLU A 129 7.30 1.13 17.21
N GLY A 130 6.28 2.00 17.12
CA GLY A 130 5.46 2.15 15.92
C GLY A 130 6.26 2.68 14.73
N MET A 131 7.18 3.62 14.97
CA MET A 131 8.05 4.17 13.93
C MET A 131 9.09 3.15 13.47
N ALA A 132 9.77 2.49 14.40
CA ALA A 132 10.74 1.44 14.08
C ALA A 132 10.11 0.30 13.26
N ARG A 133 8.88 -0.11 13.61
CA ARG A 133 8.14 -1.10 12.83
C ARG A 133 7.81 -0.61 11.41
N PHE A 134 7.42 0.64 11.26
CA PHE A 134 7.14 1.23 9.94
C PHE A 134 8.39 1.23 9.07
N GLU A 135 9.51 1.72 9.58
CA GLU A 135 10.78 1.78 8.86
C GLU A 135 11.21 0.39 8.39
N LYS A 136 11.12 -0.63 9.26
CA LYS A 136 11.39 -2.01 8.87
C LYS A 136 10.48 -2.50 7.75
N VAL A 137 9.16 -2.24 7.82
CA VAL A 137 8.23 -2.63 6.75
C VAL A 137 8.54 -1.90 5.44
N ALA A 138 8.95 -0.62 5.52
CA ALA A 138 9.34 0.12 4.34
C ALA A 138 10.62 -0.45 3.71
N GLU A 139 11.63 -0.78 4.52
CA GLU A 139 12.88 -1.43 4.07
C GLU A 139 12.66 -2.82 3.47
N ASP A 140 11.77 -3.61 4.07
CA ASP A 140 11.46 -4.97 3.59
C ASP A 140 10.66 -4.98 2.27
N ARG A 141 9.95 -3.90 1.93
CA ARG A 141 8.98 -3.87 0.81
C ARG A 141 9.30 -2.91 -0.30
N PHE A 142 10.05 -1.86 -0.02
CA PHE A 142 10.33 -0.79 -0.97
C PHE A 142 11.83 -0.54 -1.06
N GLN A 143 12.29 -0.25 -2.26
CA GLN A 143 13.65 0.23 -2.47
C GLN A 143 13.64 1.75 -2.42
N TYR A 144 14.54 2.34 -1.64
CA TYR A 144 14.75 3.78 -1.64
C TYR A 144 15.18 4.29 -3.01
N HIS A 145 14.88 5.55 -3.30
CA HIS A 145 15.21 6.22 -4.57
C HIS A 145 14.55 5.60 -5.81
N ARG A 146 13.53 4.75 -5.62
CA ARG A 146 12.71 4.19 -6.68
C ARG A 146 11.34 4.85 -6.74
N ILE A 147 10.78 4.88 -7.96
CA ILE A 147 9.45 5.42 -8.22
C ILE A 147 8.43 4.30 -8.07
N TYR A 148 7.37 4.58 -7.32
CA TYR A 148 6.19 3.74 -7.18
C TYR A 148 4.94 4.54 -7.55
N SER A 149 3.89 3.90 -8.06
CA SER A 149 2.59 4.57 -8.06
C SER A 149 2.06 4.67 -6.63
N GLY A 150 1.33 5.72 -6.32
CA GLY A 150 0.75 5.90 -4.98
C GLY A 150 -0.15 4.73 -4.55
N PRO A 151 -1.02 4.17 -5.44
CA PRO A 151 -1.76 2.94 -5.17
C PRO A 151 -0.88 1.74 -4.84
N ALA A 152 0.24 1.52 -5.53
CA ALA A 152 1.18 0.44 -5.23
C ALA A 152 1.87 0.64 -3.88
N TYR A 153 2.30 1.86 -3.57
CA TYR A 153 2.85 2.21 -2.27
C TYR A 153 1.84 1.99 -1.13
N LEU A 154 0.60 2.48 -1.29
CA LEU A 154 -0.49 2.24 -0.33
C LEU A 154 -0.73 0.75 -0.09
N MET A 155 -0.77 -0.04 -1.15
CA MET A 155 -0.99 -1.48 -1.07
C MET A 155 0.11 -2.16 -0.25
N GLY A 156 1.37 -1.87 -0.53
CA GLY A 156 2.51 -2.42 0.22
C GLY A 156 2.48 -2.04 1.71
N CYS A 157 2.20 -0.76 2.03
CA CYS A 157 2.06 -0.31 3.41
C CYS A 157 0.91 -1.01 4.16
N LEU A 158 -0.25 -1.15 3.52
CA LEU A 158 -1.43 -1.78 4.12
C LEU A 158 -1.25 -3.29 4.32
N GLU A 159 -0.58 -3.98 3.43
CA GLU A 159 -0.20 -5.38 3.59
C GLU A 159 0.72 -5.59 4.79
N GLY A 160 1.73 -4.74 4.95
CA GLY A 160 2.64 -4.73 6.09
C GLY A 160 2.00 -4.23 7.39
N GLY A 161 0.81 -3.60 7.30
CA GLY A 161 0.11 -3.01 8.45
C GLY A 161 0.86 -1.82 9.06
N ALA A 162 1.52 -1.03 8.22
CA ALA A 162 2.40 0.07 8.62
C ALA A 162 2.19 1.34 7.76
N LEU A 163 0.95 1.66 7.38
CA LEU A 163 0.65 2.93 6.73
C LEU A 163 0.87 4.09 7.70
N ARG A 164 1.70 5.04 7.31
CA ARG A 164 1.93 6.32 7.99
C ARG A 164 1.30 7.44 7.19
N VAL A 165 0.80 8.43 7.87
CA VAL A 165 -0.02 9.50 7.27
C VAL A 165 0.52 10.90 7.53
N GLU A 166 1.56 11.05 8.32
CA GLU A 166 2.12 12.34 8.71
C GLU A 166 2.61 13.13 7.49
N VAL A 167 2.00 14.26 7.21
CA VAL A 167 2.36 15.11 6.06
C VAL A 167 3.71 15.79 6.22
N ILE A 168 4.16 15.99 7.46
CA ILE A 168 5.44 16.64 7.79
C ILE A 168 6.68 15.87 7.31
N ARG A 169 6.56 14.58 7.06
CA ARG A 169 7.63 13.74 6.48
C ARG A 169 7.59 13.67 4.96
N THR A 170 6.79 14.52 4.33
CA THR A 170 6.46 14.40 2.91
C THR A 170 6.62 15.74 2.22
N MET A 171 7.35 15.75 1.11
CA MET A 171 7.38 16.88 0.19
C MET A 171 6.49 16.58 -1.00
N PHE A 172 5.66 17.53 -1.41
CA PHE A 172 4.66 17.39 -2.46
C PHE A 172 4.98 18.31 -3.63
N ARG A 173 4.79 17.84 -4.86
CA ARG A 173 4.77 18.72 -6.03
C ARG A 173 3.53 19.61 -5.96
N ARG A 174 3.71 20.94 -5.96
CA ARG A 174 2.61 21.89 -5.76
C ARG A 174 1.52 21.75 -6.82
N ASP A 175 1.92 21.66 -8.08
CA ASP A 175 0.99 21.51 -9.19
C ASP A 175 0.18 20.18 -9.11
N PHE A 176 0.76 19.12 -8.61
CA PHE A 176 0.03 17.87 -8.31
C PHE A 176 -1.08 18.11 -7.27
N LEU A 177 -0.80 18.84 -6.19
CA LEU A 177 -1.80 19.15 -5.17
C LEU A 177 -2.94 20.00 -5.75
N VAL A 178 -2.61 21.07 -6.46
CA VAL A 178 -3.59 22.02 -7.00
C VAL A 178 -4.49 21.36 -8.06
N ARG A 179 -3.90 20.66 -9.04
CA ARG A 179 -4.68 20.01 -10.12
C ARG A 179 -5.60 18.89 -9.63
N ASN A 180 -5.29 18.28 -8.49
CA ASN A 180 -6.08 17.21 -7.91
C ASN A 180 -7.03 17.66 -6.80
N ASP A 181 -7.15 18.99 -6.57
CA ASP A 181 -7.96 19.57 -5.49
C ASP A 181 -7.62 18.96 -4.11
N LEU A 182 -6.31 18.84 -3.83
CA LEU A 182 -5.79 18.24 -2.62
C LEU A 182 -5.52 19.33 -1.57
N TYR A 183 -6.57 19.70 -0.86
CA TYR A 183 -6.55 20.59 0.29
C TYR A 183 -6.92 19.83 1.56
N PHE A 184 -6.48 20.33 2.72
CA PHE A 184 -6.84 19.77 4.02
C PHE A 184 -8.30 20.08 4.36
N GLU A 185 -9.02 19.13 4.92
CA GLU A 185 -10.41 19.31 5.38
C GLU A 185 -10.46 20.27 6.57
N TYR A 186 -11.29 21.29 6.50
CA TYR A 186 -11.41 22.33 7.53
C TYR A 186 -12.06 21.82 8.82
N GLY A 187 -11.59 22.32 9.96
CA GLY A 187 -12.24 22.17 11.26
C GLY A 187 -12.15 20.78 11.90
N ILE A 188 -11.36 19.86 11.32
CA ILE A 188 -11.09 18.53 11.86
C ILE A 188 -9.71 18.46 12.53
N LEU A 189 -9.57 17.55 13.50
CA LEU A 189 -8.30 17.10 14.03
C LEU A 189 -7.90 15.80 13.35
N HIS A 190 -6.59 15.52 13.18
CA HIS A 190 -6.04 14.41 12.39
C HIS A 190 -6.35 14.55 10.89
N GLU A 191 -6.18 15.75 10.37
CA GLU A 191 -6.38 16.10 8.95
C GLU A 191 -5.48 15.31 8.01
N ASP A 192 -4.31 14.88 8.48
CA ASP A 192 -3.37 14.02 7.78
C ASP A 192 -3.91 12.61 7.54
N GLU A 193 -4.73 12.05 8.47
CA GLU A 193 -5.43 10.77 8.27
C GLU A 193 -6.45 10.85 7.13
N GLU A 194 -6.94 12.04 6.81
CA GLU A 194 -7.86 12.29 5.70
C GLU A 194 -7.08 12.61 4.41
N PHE A 195 -6.12 13.50 4.48
CA PHE A 195 -5.39 14.05 3.34
C PHE A 195 -4.47 13.03 2.67
N THR A 196 -3.61 12.35 3.45
CA THR A 196 -2.54 11.50 2.91
C THR A 196 -3.06 10.33 2.08
N PRO A 197 -4.11 9.58 2.48
CA PRO A 197 -4.67 8.54 1.61
C PRO A 197 -5.24 9.08 0.30
N ARG A 198 -5.87 10.27 0.30
CA ARG A 198 -6.36 10.91 -0.94
C ARG A 198 -5.22 11.27 -1.88
N ALA A 199 -4.16 11.87 -1.34
CA ALA A 199 -2.99 12.24 -2.11
C ALA A 199 -2.31 11.00 -2.73
N LEU A 200 -2.09 9.95 -1.94
CA LEU A 200 -1.48 8.72 -2.42
C LEU A 200 -2.34 7.99 -3.47
N LEU A 201 -3.67 8.01 -3.35
CA LEU A 201 -4.55 7.40 -4.36
C LEU A 201 -4.48 8.09 -5.73
N LYS A 202 -4.06 9.36 -5.77
CA LYS A 202 -3.95 10.14 -7.00
C LYS A 202 -2.52 10.26 -7.54
N ALA A 203 -1.51 9.95 -6.71
CA ALA A 203 -0.12 10.09 -7.09
C ALA A 203 0.30 9.01 -8.09
N GLU A 204 0.93 9.42 -9.18
CA GLU A 204 1.53 8.53 -10.16
C GLU A 204 2.98 8.20 -9.81
N ARG A 205 3.68 9.12 -9.13
CA ARG A 205 5.12 9.04 -8.88
C ARG A 205 5.43 9.36 -7.43
N VAL A 206 5.60 8.32 -6.63
CA VAL A 206 5.99 8.37 -5.22
C VAL A 206 7.42 7.86 -5.08
N VAL A 207 8.28 8.61 -4.45
CA VAL A 207 9.67 8.24 -4.16
C VAL A 207 9.86 8.15 -2.64
N LEU A 208 10.53 7.09 -2.18
CA LEU A 208 10.98 6.99 -0.80
C LEU A 208 12.47 7.32 -0.74
N THR A 209 12.87 8.12 0.25
CA THR A 209 14.28 8.37 0.57
C THR A 209 14.61 7.88 1.98
N ASP A 210 15.80 7.32 2.16
CA ASP A 210 16.32 6.91 3.46
C ASP A 210 16.87 8.09 4.26
N TYR A 211 16.89 9.27 3.67
CA TYR A 211 17.37 10.48 4.31
C TYR A 211 16.44 10.93 5.44
N VAL A 212 17.01 11.19 6.61
CA VAL A 212 16.32 11.77 7.77
C VAL A 212 16.50 13.28 7.69
N TYR A 213 15.44 14.02 7.43
CA TYR A 213 15.53 15.48 7.33
C TYR A 213 14.70 16.20 8.40
N TYR A 214 13.72 15.54 8.98
CA TYR A 214 12.73 16.10 9.88
C TYR A 214 12.92 15.58 11.30
N HIS A 215 12.98 16.48 12.28
CA HIS A 215 13.04 16.17 13.70
C HIS A 215 11.73 16.51 14.37
N TYR A 216 11.00 15.48 14.80
CA TYR A 216 9.71 15.61 15.46
C TYR A 216 9.87 15.61 16.99
N ASP A 217 9.49 16.73 17.63
CA ASP A 217 9.52 16.86 19.08
C ASP A 217 8.26 16.25 19.73
N ASN A 218 8.27 14.94 19.92
CA ASN A 218 7.21 14.21 20.61
C ASN A 218 7.34 14.23 22.14
N SER A 219 8.21 15.06 22.69
CA SER A 219 8.44 15.17 24.14
C SER A 219 7.49 16.16 24.83
N ARG A 220 6.83 17.05 24.09
CA ARG A 220 5.95 18.10 24.57
C ARG A 220 4.70 17.57 25.27
N SER A 221 4.42 18.09 26.48
CA SER A 221 3.19 17.77 27.22
C SER A 221 1.98 18.62 26.79
N ASP A 222 2.22 19.79 26.22
CA ASP A 222 1.21 20.80 25.79
C ASP A 222 0.79 20.67 24.31
N SER A 223 1.29 19.66 23.60
CA SER A 223 0.91 19.41 22.22
C SER A 223 -0.58 19.05 22.08
N ILE A 224 -1.16 19.34 20.91
CA ILE A 224 -2.54 18.94 20.57
C ILE A 224 -2.70 17.41 20.77
N MET A 225 -1.69 16.62 20.42
CA MET A 225 -1.71 15.16 20.55
C MET A 225 -1.84 14.71 22.01
N ASN A 226 -1.23 15.42 22.96
CA ASN A 226 -1.25 15.09 24.38
C ASN A 226 -2.44 15.68 25.13
N SER A 227 -3.19 16.63 24.53
CA SER A 227 -4.36 17.26 25.16
C SER A 227 -5.49 16.28 25.44
N THR A 228 -5.79 16.05 26.73
CA THR A 228 -6.93 15.21 27.16
C THR A 228 -8.28 15.91 26.96
N ALA A 229 -8.32 17.23 27.02
CA ALA A 229 -9.52 18.04 26.79
C ALA A 229 -10.10 17.85 25.37
N LEU A 230 -9.23 17.60 24.40
CA LEU A 230 -9.62 17.39 23.01
C LEU A 230 -9.94 15.92 22.65
N ASN A 231 -9.79 14.96 23.56
CA ASN A 231 -9.94 13.54 23.24
C ASN A 231 -11.29 13.17 22.61
N ALA A 232 -12.38 13.75 23.10
CA ALA A 232 -13.71 13.50 22.55
C ALA A 232 -13.84 14.02 21.11
N LYS A 233 -13.31 15.22 20.82
CA LYS A 233 -13.29 15.81 19.49
C LYS A 233 -12.39 15.01 18.55
N LYS A 234 -11.17 14.65 18.95
CA LYS A 234 -10.25 13.82 18.16
C LYS A 234 -10.91 12.53 17.70
N ILE A 235 -11.58 11.81 18.62
CA ILE A 235 -12.26 10.55 18.29
C ILE A 235 -13.45 10.79 17.35
N ALA A 236 -14.25 11.83 17.56
CA ALA A 236 -15.39 12.15 16.72
C ALA A 236 -14.95 12.55 15.30
N ASP A 237 -13.93 13.38 15.18
CA ASP A 237 -13.37 13.81 13.90
C ASP A 237 -12.79 12.61 13.13
N ARG A 238 -12.05 11.71 13.78
CA ARG A 238 -11.56 10.48 13.15
C ARG A 238 -12.68 9.61 12.59
N VAL A 239 -13.78 9.44 13.32
CA VAL A 239 -14.95 8.69 12.80
C VAL A 239 -15.54 9.38 11.57
N LYS A 240 -15.66 10.73 11.58
CA LYS A 240 -16.10 11.51 10.42
C LYS A 240 -15.19 11.31 9.21
N ILE A 241 -13.87 11.37 9.43
CA ILE A 241 -12.83 11.11 8.42
C ILE A 241 -13.02 9.71 7.81
N TYR A 242 -13.15 8.69 8.65
CA TYR A 242 -13.29 7.31 8.16
C TYR A 242 -14.60 7.07 7.40
N ASP A 243 -15.67 7.75 7.76
CA ASP A 243 -16.92 7.71 7.00
C ASP A 243 -16.77 8.38 5.62
N GLY A 244 -15.98 9.46 5.52
CA GLY A 244 -15.61 10.10 4.27
C GLY A 244 -14.74 9.19 3.40
N LEU A 245 -13.64 8.70 3.95
CA LEU A 245 -12.71 7.79 3.26
C LEU A 245 -13.39 6.50 2.80
N ARG A 246 -14.30 5.94 3.60
CA ARG A 246 -15.07 4.76 3.20
C ARG A 246 -15.95 4.98 1.96
N LYS A 247 -16.46 6.21 1.76
CA LYS A 247 -17.19 6.54 0.54
C LYS A 247 -16.23 6.61 -0.65
N LEU A 248 -15.08 7.25 -0.47
CA LEU A 248 -14.04 7.34 -1.48
C LEU A 248 -13.51 5.95 -1.86
N TYR A 249 -13.22 5.08 -0.88
CA TYR A 249 -12.63 3.76 -1.14
C TYR A 249 -13.52 2.82 -1.96
N LYS A 250 -14.83 3.05 -2.01
CA LYS A 250 -15.72 2.31 -2.91
C LYS A 250 -15.43 2.55 -4.39
N THR A 251 -14.84 3.69 -4.73
CA THR A 251 -14.49 4.05 -6.11
C THR A 251 -13.09 3.61 -6.49
N VAL A 252 -12.31 3.08 -5.52
CA VAL A 252 -10.92 2.67 -5.75
C VAL A 252 -10.85 1.38 -6.55
N LYS A 253 -10.13 1.41 -7.64
CA LYS A 253 -9.64 0.26 -8.40
C LYS A 253 -8.13 0.11 -8.07
N PRO A 254 -7.50 -1.04 -7.96
CA PRO A 254 -8.00 -2.42 -8.01
C PRO A 254 -8.73 -2.88 -6.73
N ARG A 255 -9.54 -3.94 -6.86
CA ARG A 255 -10.33 -4.54 -5.75
C ARG A 255 -9.49 -4.91 -4.52
N LYS A 256 -8.26 -5.41 -4.71
CA LYS A 256 -7.34 -5.77 -3.62
C LYS A 256 -6.99 -4.54 -2.77
N LEU A 257 -6.59 -3.43 -3.40
CA LEU A 257 -6.30 -2.18 -2.69
C LEU A 257 -7.53 -1.68 -1.93
N ARG A 258 -8.69 -1.64 -2.59
CA ARG A 258 -9.96 -1.26 -1.94
C ARG A 258 -10.23 -2.08 -0.69
N ARG A 259 -10.10 -3.42 -0.75
CA ARG A 259 -10.31 -4.30 0.40
C ARG A 259 -9.30 -4.07 1.53
N LEU A 260 -8.05 -3.77 1.20
CA LEU A 260 -7.03 -3.46 2.20
C LEU A 260 -7.30 -2.11 2.89
N LEU A 261 -7.74 -1.10 2.14
CA LEU A 261 -8.15 0.21 2.66
C LEU A 261 -9.37 0.07 3.58
N GLU A 262 -10.38 -0.69 3.17
CA GLU A 262 -11.55 -0.97 4.00
C GLU A 262 -11.17 -1.76 5.27
N ASP A 263 -10.25 -2.74 5.17
CA ASP A 263 -9.76 -3.51 6.32
C ASP A 263 -9.05 -2.63 7.35
N ASP A 264 -8.28 -1.65 6.89
CA ASP A 264 -7.65 -0.66 7.77
C ASP A 264 -8.71 0.19 8.48
N LEU A 265 -9.73 0.66 7.77
CA LEU A 265 -10.86 1.38 8.38
C LEU A 265 -11.60 0.53 9.42
N SER A 266 -11.77 -0.78 9.19
CA SER A 266 -12.40 -1.68 10.18
C SER A 266 -11.69 -1.60 11.53
N TRP A 267 -10.35 -1.64 11.53
CA TRP A 267 -9.56 -1.50 12.75
C TRP A 267 -9.65 -0.09 13.35
N LYS A 268 -9.54 0.93 12.53
CA LYS A 268 -9.61 2.34 12.94
C LYS A 268 -10.95 2.67 13.63
N TYR A 269 -12.07 2.16 13.12
CA TYR A 269 -13.37 2.28 13.79
C TYR A 269 -13.41 1.58 15.16
N ILE A 270 -12.85 0.37 15.26
CA ILE A 270 -12.75 -0.36 16.53
C ILE A 270 -11.90 0.43 17.52
N ASP A 271 -10.76 0.96 17.09
CA ASP A 271 -9.86 1.76 17.91
C ASP A 271 -10.56 2.99 18.48
N CYS A 272 -11.23 3.78 17.64
CA CYS A 272 -12.04 4.92 18.08
C CYS A 272 -13.11 4.53 19.12
N TYR A 273 -13.79 3.42 18.90
CA TYR A 273 -14.80 2.95 19.83
C TYR A 273 -14.20 2.52 21.19
N CYS A 274 -13.05 1.85 21.16
CA CYS A 274 -12.33 1.43 22.37
C CYS A 274 -11.73 2.62 23.14
N ALA A 275 -11.22 3.62 22.42
CA ALA A 275 -10.65 4.83 23.01
C ALA A 275 -11.72 5.73 23.66
N SER A 276 -12.96 5.70 23.15
CA SER A 276 -14.04 6.54 23.66
C SER A 276 -14.53 6.13 25.06
N GLU A 277 -15.00 7.10 25.82
CA GLU A 277 -15.64 6.82 27.10
C GLU A 277 -16.94 6.01 26.95
N PRO A 278 -17.28 5.11 27.88
CA PRO A 278 -18.47 4.26 27.79
C PRO A 278 -19.75 5.02 27.52
N LYS A 279 -19.93 6.19 28.14
CA LYS A 279 -21.12 7.05 27.99
C LYS A 279 -21.22 7.68 26.58
N SER A 280 -20.08 7.90 25.92
CA SER A 280 -19.97 8.57 24.62
C SER A 280 -20.04 7.63 23.43
N ARG A 281 -19.83 6.30 23.64
CA ARG A 281 -19.76 5.28 22.56
C ARG A 281 -20.99 5.26 21.65
N LYS A 282 -22.20 5.43 22.21
CA LYS A 282 -23.44 5.46 21.41
C LYS A 282 -23.50 6.67 20.47
N LYS A 283 -22.92 7.81 20.90
CA LYS A 283 -22.93 9.07 20.12
C LYS A 283 -21.91 9.09 18.97
N LEU A 284 -20.92 8.19 18.99
CA LEU A 284 -19.89 8.12 17.94
C LEU A 284 -20.41 7.65 16.57
N GLY A 285 -21.59 7.08 16.49
CA GLY A 285 -22.17 6.64 15.23
C GLY A 285 -21.48 5.43 14.56
N VAL A 286 -20.53 4.76 15.24
CA VAL A 286 -19.82 3.58 14.72
C VAL A 286 -20.81 2.42 14.54
N LYS A 287 -21.10 2.08 13.28
CA LYS A 287 -22.03 1.01 12.91
C LYS A 287 -21.32 -0.34 12.87
N ARG A 288 -21.69 -1.26 13.77
CA ARG A 288 -21.06 -2.60 13.91
C ARG A 288 -21.02 -3.40 12.61
N LEU A 289 -22.12 -3.37 11.85
CA LEU A 289 -22.20 -4.05 10.56
C LEU A 289 -21.26 -3.46 9.52
N VAL A 290 -21.01 -2.13 9.56
CA VAL A 290 -20.02 -1.49 8.71
C VAL A 290 -18.61 -1.98 9.04
N VAL A 291 -18.26 -2.02 10.34
CA VAL A 291 -16.98 -2.55 10.82
C VAL A 291 -16.75 -3.98 10.33
N LEU A 292 -17.79 -4.82 10.44
CA LEU A 292 -17.71 -6.24 10.01
C LEU A 292 -17.57 -6.37 8.48
N LYS A 293 -18.32 -5.56 7.71
CA LYS A 293 -18.23 -5.56 6.24
C LYS A 293 -16.88 -5.07 5.73
N CYS A 294 -16.27 -4.10 6.40
CA CYS A 294 -14.97 -3.56 6.05
C CYS A 294 -13.83 -4.54 6.35
N ALA A 295 -13.97 -5.45 7.32
CA ALA A 295 -12.92 -6.38 7.71
C ALA A 295 -12.65 -7.43 6.62
N TYR A 296 -11.42 -7.47 6.11
CA TYR A 296 -11.00 -8.36 5.02
C TYR A 296 -10.06 -9.47 5.50
N LYS A 297 -8.94 -9.13 6.13
CA LYS A 297 -7.95 -10.11 6.62
C LYS A 297 -8.59 -11.01 7.69
N ALA A 298 -8.34 -12.33 7.66
CA ALA A 298 -8.97 -13.31 8.56
C ALA A 298 -8.89 -12.91 10.04
N ARG A 299 -7.73 -12.46 10.50
CA ARG A 299 -7.53 -11.97 11.88
C ARG A 299 -8.37 -10.73 12.20
N ARG A 300 -8.56 -9.83 11.23
CA ARG A 300 -9.42 -8.65 11.37
C ARG A 300 -10.90 -9.04 11.42
N ARG A 301 -11.33 -9.94 10.54
CA ARG A 301 -12.70 -10.47 10.53
C ARG A 301 -13.08 -11.09 11.87
N ALA A 302 -12.20 -11.93 12.45
CA ALA A 302 -12.42 -12.49 13.78
C ALA A 302 -12.60 -11.41 14.85
N LYS A 303 -11.74 -10.40 14.87
CA LYS A 303 -11.85 -9.27 15.80
C LYS A 303 -13.12 -8.45 15.57
N ALA A 304 -13.45 -8.13 14.33
CA ALA A 304 -14.64 -7.39 13.96
C ALA A 304 -15.93 -8.13 14.32
N LEU A 305 -15.94 -9.47 14.20
CA LEU A 305 -17.07 -10.30 14.62
C LEU A 305 -17.27 -10.25 16.14
N VAL A 306 -16.21 -10.45 16.93
CA VAL A 306 -16.28 -10.33 18.40
C VAL A 306 -16.74 -8.94 18.81
N PHE A 307 -16.21 -7.90 18.17
CA PHE A 307 -16.66 -6.52 18.38
C PHE A 307 -18.14 -6.33 18.00
N ALA A 308 -18.59 -6.83 16.87
CA ALA A 308 -19.97 -6.67 16.42
C ALA A 308 -20.98 -7.35 17.36
N LEU A 309 -20.63 -8.50 17.93
CA LEU A 309 -21.47 -9.25 18.89
C LEU A 309 -21.54 -8.57 20.27
N ALA A 310 -20.42 -8.08 20.79
CA ALA A 310 -20.33 -7.54 22.14
C ALA A 310 -19.38 -6.32 22.24
N PRO A 311 -19.71 -5.16 21.60
CA PRO A 311 -18.78 -4.05 21.44
C PRO A 311 -18.30 -3.44 22.77
N ASN A 312 -19.19 -3.30 23.75
CA ASN A 312 -18.83 -2.76 25.06
C ASN A 312 -17.92 -3.72 25.83
N HIS A 313 -18.21 -5.01 25.80
CA HIS A 313 -17.35 -6.02 26.44
C HIS A 313 -15.96 -6.05 25.78
N TYR A 314 -15.92 -6.05 24.45
CA TYR A 314 -14.67 -5.97 23.68
C TYR A 314 -13.86 -4.73 24.07
N ALA A 315 -14.47 -3.55 24.05
CA ALA A 315 -13.80 -2.29 24.37
C ALA A 315 -13.30 -2.23 25.82
N ASN A 316 -14.07 -2.74 26.79
CA ASN A 316 -13.65 -2.79 28.19
C ASN A 316 -12.43 -3.71 28.37
N ARG A 317 -12.46 -4.91 27.76
CA ARG A 317 -11.33 -5.85 27.78
C ARG A 317 -10.05 -5.24 27.16
N MET A 318 -10.19 -4.51 26.04
CA MET A 318 -9.05 -3.82 25.42
C MET A 318 -8.46 -2.72 26.32
N ARG A 319 -9.31 -1.97 27.05
CA ARG A 319 -8.86 -0.98 28.04
C ARG A 319 -8.12 -1.61 29.21
N GLU A 320 -8.63 -2.71 29.76
CA GLU A 320 -7.98 -3.46 30.83
C GLU A 320 -6.59 -3.94 30.40
N GLN A 321 -6.50 -4.52 29.19
CA GLN A 321 -5.21 -4.94 28.63
C GLN A 321 -4.23 -3.77 28.42
N ALA A 322 -4.71 -2.61 27.99
CA ALA A 322 -3.89 -1.43 27.82
C ALA A 322 -3.37 -0.88 29.17
N LEU A 323 -4.20 -0.90 30.23
CA LEU A 323 -3.78 -0.52 31.57
C LEU A 323 -2.73 -1.47 32.13
N VAL A 324 -2.91 -2.78 31.97
CA VAL A 324 -1.93 -3.79 32.40
C VAL A 324 -0.58 -3.57 31.70
N ARG A 325 -0.58 -3.32 30.37
CA ARG A 325 0.65 -3.02 29.63
C ARG A 325 1.36 -1.75 30.13
N LYS A 326 0.63 -0.67 30.39
CA LYS A 326 1.20 0.57 30.94
C LYS A 326 1.82 0.35 32.33
N VAL A 327 1.21 -0.47 33.17
CA VAL A 327 1.74 -0.82 34.50
C VAL A 327 3.04 -1.63 34.36
N HIS A 328 3.09 -2.61 33.41
CA HIS A 328 4.31 -3.38 33.16
C HIS A 328 5.44 -2.53 32.59
N GLN A 329 5.15 -1.63 31.65
CA GLN A 329 6.16 -0.70 31.11
C GLN A 329 6.70 0.27 32.15
N ARG A 330 5.86 0.77 33.06
CA ARG A 330 6.33 1.61 34.20
C ARG A 330 7.18 0.82 35.19
N ARG A 331 6.93 -0.49 35.37
CA ARG A 331 7.75 -1.36 36.23
C ARG A 331 9.09 -1.75 35.61
N SER A 332 9.17 -1.87 34.30
CA SER A 332 10.44 -2.14 33.61
C SER A 332 11.35 -0.90 33.48
N SER A 333 10.79 0.30 33.62
CA SER A 333 11.55 1.56 33.59
C SER A 333 11.94 2.11 34.96
N SER A 334 11.48 1.51 36.07
CA SER A 334 11.86 1.87 37.43
C SER A 334 12.59 0.69 38.07
N ASN A 335 13.90 0.85 38.36
CA ASN A 335 14.69 0.00 39.25
C ASN A 335 14.18 0.15 40.68
N ALA A 336 13.04 -0.37 41.05
CA ALA A 336 12.51 -0.38 42.40
C ALA A 336 12.34 -1.80 42.92
N LEU A 337 12.87 -2.02 44.13
CA LEU A 337 12.90 -3.26 44.90
C LEU A 337 11.55 -3.97 45.04
N PRO A 338 11.53 -5.30 45.27
CA PRO A 338 10.31 -6.08 45.33
C PRO A 338 9.52 -5.77 46.62
N ILE A 339 8.24 -5.45 46.46
CA ILE A 339 7.28 -5.33 47.56
C ILE A 339 6.61 -6.70 47.73
N GLU A 340 6.72 -7.26 48.94
CA GLU A 340 6.10 -8.49 49.40
C GLU A 340 4.58 -8.49 49.22
N ARG A 341 4.04 -9.63 48.82
CA ARG A 341 2.60 -9.85 48.66
C ARG A 341 1.97 -10.27 49.98
N GLU A 342 1.03 -9.49 50.49
CA GLU A 342 0.07 -9.99 51.47
C GLU A 342 -1.00 -10.89 50.86
N PRO A 343 -1.42 -11.95 51.57
CA PRO A 343 -2.38 -12.90 51.03
C PRO A 343 -3.83 -12.40 51.14
N VAL A 344 -4.57 -12.45 50.02
CA VAL A 344 -5.99 -12.12 49.95
C VAL A 344 -6.80 -13.20 50.63
N LYS A 345 -7.58 -12.84 51.65
CA LYS A 345 -8.49 -13.71 52.40
C LYS A 345 -9.60 -14.27 51.51
N ASN A 346 -9.80 -15.58 51.60
CA ASN A 346 -10.90 -16.33 50.99
C ASN A 346 -12.27 -15.87 51.50
N ILE A 347 -13.14 -15.48 50.58
CA ILE A 347 -14.57 -15.31 50.85
C ILE A 347 -15.29 -16.58 50.42
N LYS A 348 -15.87 -17.30 51.42
CA LYS A 348 -16.72 -18.48 51.22
C LYS A 348 -18.06 -18.05 50.59
N HIS A 349 -18.39 -18.56 49.44
CA HIS A 349 -19.73 -18.48 48.86
C HIS A 349 -20.60 -19.66 49.30
N THR A 350 -21.74 -19.34 49.82
CA THR A 350 -22.83 -20.26 50.17
C THR A 350 -23.48 -20.86 48.93
N GLU A 351 -23.42 -22.18 48.85
CA GLU A 351 -24.23 -22.96 47.89
C GLU A 351 -25.68 -23.11 48.37
N LYS A 352 -26.65 -22.70 47.55
CA LYS A 352 -27.97 -23.35 47.44
C LYS A 352 -28.82 -22.74 46.30
N LYS A 353 -29.33 -23.63 45.44
CA LYS A 353 -30.27 -23.47 44.30
C LYS A 353 -29.65 -23.35 42.91
N ALA A 354 -29.11 -24.42 42.39
CA ALA A 354 -28.52 -24.45 41.05
C ALA A 354 -28.83 -25.68 40.17
N GLY A 355 -29.92 -26.43 40.43
CA GLY A 355 -30.22 -27.65 39.65
C GLY A 355 -30.87 -27.41 38.28
N LYS A 356 -31.86 -26.53 38.17
CA LYS A 356 -32.63 -26.32 36.92
C LYS A 356 -32.01 -25.32 35.94
N ASN A 357 -31.17 -24.41 36.41
CA ASN A 357 -30.50 -23.42 35.54
C ASN A 357 -29.22 -23.96 34.84
N ARG A 358 -28.63 -25.05 35.33
CA ARG A 358 -27.45 -25.67 34.74
C ARG A 358 -27.72 -26.35 33.39
N LEU A 359 -28.88 -26.99 33.22
CA LEU A 359 -29.24 -27.67 31.97
C LEU A 359 -29.58 -26.66 30.86
N LYS A 360 -30.35 -25.62 31.17
CA LYS A 360 -30.62 -24.51 30.22
C LYS A 360 -29.34 -23.77 29.83
N LYS A 361 -28.41 -23.48 30.76
CA LYS A 361 -27.12 -22.88 30.47
C LYS A 361 -26.20 -23.78 29.62
N ARG A 362 -26.22 -25.13 29.86
CA ARG A 362 -25.49 -26.10 29.05
C ARG A 362 -26.05 -26.22 27.63
N MET A 363 -27.38 -26.27 27.47
CA MET A 363 -28.00 -26.28 26.13
C MET A 363 -27.77 -24.98 25.37
N THR A 364 -27.86 -23.83 26.04
CA THR A 364 -27.53 -22.52 25.41
C THR A 364 -26.04 -22.41 25.08
N PHE A 365 -25.16 -22.97 25.89
CA PHE A 365 -23.72 -23.03 25.60
C PHE A 365 -23.43 -23.98 24.44
N LEU A 366 -24.07 -25.17 24.39
CA LEU A 366 -23.90 -26.13 23.29
C LEU A 366 -24.42 -25.56 21.95
N ALA A 367 -25.59 -24.90 21.98
CA ALA A 367 -26.16 -24.23 20.80
C ALA A 367 -25.25 -23.06 20.30
N LYS A 368 -24.69 -22.26 21.22
CA LYS A 368 -23.73 -21.22 20.88
C LYS A 368 -22.42 -21.79 20.37
N PHE A 369 -21.95 -22.91 20.90
CA PHE A 369 -20.74 -23.60 20.47
C PHE A 369 -20.93 -24.25 19.08
N LEU A 370 -22.10 -24.88 18.84
CA LEU A 370 -22.46 -25.42 17.52
C LEU A 370 -22.61 -24.32 16.47
N PHE A 371 -23.23 -23.20 16.84
CA PHE A 371 -23.33 -22.02 15.99
C PHE A 371 -21.94 -21.41 15.67
N LEU A 372 -21.04 -21.41 16.65
CA LEU A 372 -19.65 -20.97 16.45
C LEU A 372 -18.89 -21.92 15.49
N ILE A 373 -19.09 -23.24 15.62
CA ILE A 373 -18.51 -24.25 14.71
C ILE A 373 -19.04 -24.05 13.29
N LEU A 374 -20.35 -23.82 13.13
CA LEU A 374 -20.95 -23.56 11.82
C LEU A 374 -20.45 -22.24 11.20
N LEU A 375 -20.24 -21.21 12.03
CA LEU A 375 -19.62 -19.95 11.57
C LEU A 375 -18.16 -20.13 11.16
N VAL A 376 -17.40 -20.93 11.93
CA VAL A 376 -16.00 -21.24 11.59
C VAL A 376 -15.93 -22.11 10.33
N ALA A 377 -16.81 -23.12 10.21
CA ALA A 377 -16.90 -23.96 9.01
C ALA A 377 -17.36 -23.16 7.78
N GLY A 378 -18.34 -22.26 7.93
CA GLY A 378 -18.75 -21.33 6.87
C GLY A 378 -17.65 -20.33 6.50
N GLY A 379 -16.90 -19.86 7.49
CA GLY A 379 -15.72 -19.00 7.27
C GLY A 379 -14.58 -19.72 6.56
N LEU A 380 -14.33 -20.98 6.90
CA LEU A 380 -13.35 -21.84 6.24
C LEU A 380 -13.79 -22.19 4.81
N ALA A 381 -15.06 -22.56 4.63
CA ALA A 381 -15.60 -22.82 3.29
C ALA A 381 -15.55 -21.58 2.40
N LYS A 382 -15.86 -20.42 2.96
CA LYS A 382 -15.72 -19.13 2.25
C LYS A 382 -14.27 -18.77 1.97
N ASN A 383 -13.35 -19.03 2.90
CA ASN A 383 -11.92 -18.78 2.69
C ASN A 383 -11.34 -19.72 1.62
N ILE A 384 -11.80 -20.97 1.59
CA ILE A 384 -11.46 -21.94 0.52
C ILE A 384 -12.03 -21.46 -0.82
N TYR A 385 -13.27 -20.97 -0.84
CA TYR A 385 -13.89 -20.38 -2.01
C TYR A 385 -13.15 -19.11 -2.47
N ASP A 386 -12.89 -18.16 -1.55
CA ASP A 386 -12.17 -16.91 -1.84
C ASP A 386 -10.72 -17.19 -2.34
N ASN A 387 -10.03 -18.23 -1.82
CA ASN A 387 -8.70 -18.63 -2.28
C ASN A 387 -8.71 -19.35 -3.64
N ARG A 388 -9.84 -19.94 -4.02
CA ARG A 388 -10.03 -20.56 -5.35
C ARG A 388 -10.43 -19.56 -6.43
N THR A 389 -10.94 -18.39 -6.05
CA THR A 389 -11.48 -17.37 -6.97
C THR A 389 -10.69 -16.07 -6.97
N ASN A 390 -9.58 -15.97 -6.25
CA ASN A 390 -8.74 -14.76 -6.22
C ASN A 390 -7.37 -15.04 -6.86
N TYR A 391 -6.93 -14.12 -7.70
CA TYR A 391 -5.57 -14.03 -8.22
C TYR A 391 -4.84 -12.82 -7.60
N THR A 392 -3.54 -12.77 -7.80
CA THR A 392 -2.69 -11.65 -7.37
C THR A 392 -2.05 -11.03 -8.60
N ALA A 393 -2.27 -9.74 -8.82
CA ALA A 393 -1.54 -8.98 -9.81
C ALA A 393 -0.29 -8.37 -9.16
N GLU A 394 0.87 -8.59 -9.77
CA GLU A 394 2.14 -7.98 -9.39
C GLU A 394 2.62 -7.08 -10.52
N PHE A 395 3.22 -5.95 -10.18
CA PHE A 395 3.63 -4.95 -11.15
C PHE A 395 5.15 -4.83 -11.12
N TYR A 396 5.76 -5.00 -12.28
CA TYR A 396 7.19 -4.84 -12.49
C TYR A 396 7.44 -3.77 -13.55
N GLN A 397 8.45 -2.95 -13.34
CA GLN A 397 8.90 -1.98 -14.34
C GLN A 397 10.35 -2.29 -14.69
N VAL A 398 10.58 -2.54 -15.97
CA VAL A 398 11.91 -2.79 -16.54
C VAL A 398 12.25 -1.60 -17.44
N SER A 399 13.43 -1.01 -17.26
CA SER A 399 13.91 0.10 -18.10
C SER A 399 14.87 -0.43 -19.14
N SER A 400 14.59 -0.16 -20.41
CA SER A 400 15.49 -0.40 -21.52
C SER A 400 15.83 0.92 -22.22
N ARG A 401 17.08 1.07 -22.66
CA ARG A 401 17.50 2.22 -23.47
C ARG A 401 17.17 2.05 -24.96
N LYS A 402 16.76 0.87 -25.36
CA LYS A 402 16.41 0.54 -26.73
C LYS A 402 14.98 0.98 -27.08
N LEU A 403 14.08 1.04 -26.07
CA LEU A 403 12.68 1.39 -26.30
C LEU A 403 12.49 2.90 -26.42
N THR A 404 11.77 3.32 -27.45
CA THR A 404 11.35 4.71 -27.70
C THR A 404 10.07 5.06 -26.94
N HIS A 405 9.15 4.08 -26.79
CA HIS A 405 7.90 4.18 -26.05
C HIS A 405 7.80 3.10 -24.97
N SER A 406 7.09 3.40 -23.89
CA SER A 406 6.79 2.41 -22.85
C SER A 406 5.79 1.38 -23.36
N ILE A 407 6.10 0.11 -23.17
CA ILE A 407 5.24 -1.03 -23.52
C ILE A 407 4.70 -1.64 -22.23
N ARG A 408 3.41 -1.88 -22.18
CA ARG A 408 2.75 -2.55 -21.07
C ARG A 408 2.39 -3.97 -21.48
N ALA A 409 3.08 -4.95 -20.91
CA ALA A 409 2.74 -6.35 -21.10
C ALA A 409 2.08 -6.92 -19.84
N VAL A 410 1.03 -7.73 -20.05
CA VAL A 410 0.42 -8.57 -19.00
C VAL A 410 0.93 -9.99 -19.18
N PHE A 411 1.44 -10.61 -18.12
CA PHE A 411 1.85 -12.00 -18.11
C PHE A 411 0.91 -12.83 -17.23
N LEU A 412 0.23 -13.80 -17.82
CA LEU A 412 -0.74 -14.70 -17.19
C LEU A 412 -0.24 -16.14 -17.24
N THR A 413 -0.16 -16.83 -16.10
CA THR A 413 0.34 -18.21 -16.02
C THR A 413 -0.34 -18.98 -14.89
N ASP A 414 -0.31 -20.32 -14.93
CA ASP A 414 -0.78 -21.21 -13.85
C ASP A 414 -2.25 -21.00 -13.48
N VAL A 415 -3.12 -20.79 -14.45
CA VAL A 415 -4.55 -20.52 -14.24
C VAL A 415 -5.30 -21.80 -13.81
N HIS A 416 -4.91 -22.97 -14.35
CA HIS A 416 -5.44 -24.29 -13.97
C HIS A 416 -6.97 -24.38 -14.00
N LEU A 417 -7.62 -23.92 -15.04
CA LEU A 417 -9.08 -23.89 -15.21
C LEU A 417 -9.83 -23.08 -14.13
N ARG A 418 -9.15 -22.22 -13.39
CA ARG A 418 -9.84 -21.38 -12.40
C ARG A 418 -10.66 -20.31 -13.09
N GLU A 419 -11.84 -20.07 -12.54
CA GLU A 419 -12.75 -19.04 -13.03
C GLU A 419 -12.75 -17.86 -12.07
N TYR A 420 -12.53 -16.66 -12.59
CA TYR A 420 -12.41 -15.42 -11.82
C TYR A 420 -13.57 -14.47 -12.14
N GLY A 421 -14.64 -14.59 -11.37
CA GLY A 421 -15.93 -14.02 -11.69
C GLY A 421 -16.74 -14.95 -12.60
N MET A 422 -17.87 -14.49 -13.08
CA MET A 422 -18.68 -15.24 -14.06
C MET A 422 -18.00 -15.14 -15.43
N ASP A 423 -17.68 -16.28 -16.04
CA ASP A 423 -16.96 -16.38 -17.32
C ASP A 423 -15.65 -15.55 -17.33
N ASN A 424 -14.90 -15.61 -16.26
CA ASN A 424 -13.66 -14.83 -16.03
C ASN A 424 -13.80 -13.31 -16.08
N GLY A 425 -15.02 -12.76 -16.04
CA GLY A 425 -15.26 -11.33 -16.20
C GLY A 425 -14.50 -10.42 -15.22
N ASP A 426 -14.29 -10.87 -13.97
CA ASP A 426 -13.49 -10.10 -12.99
C ASP A 426 -12.01 -9.98 -13.43
N LEU A 427 -11.43 -11.03 -14.02
CA LEU A 427 -10.05 -11.05 -14.50
C LEU A 427 -9.90 -10.25 -15.79
N VAL A 428 -10.83 -10.44 -16.73
CA VAL A 428 -10.84 -9.74 -18.02
C VAL A 428 -10.99 -8.22 -17.78
N GLU A 429 -11.95 -7.79 -16.92
CA GLU A 429 -12.12 -6.37 -16.56
C GLU A 429 -10.84 -5.78 -15.94
N ASP A 430 -10.17 -6.53 -15.05
CA ASP A 430 -8.93 -6.05 -14.43
C ASP A 430 -7.78 -5.94 -15.46
N ILE A 431 -7.68 -6.85 -16.42
CA ILE A 431 -6.69 -6.80 -17.52
C ILE A 431 -7.00 -5.64 -18.47
N GLU A 432 -8.25 -5.47 -18.89
CA GLU A 432 -8.69 -4.35 -19.75
C GLU A 432 -8.38 -2.99 -19.10
N ASN A 433 -8.63 -2.86 -17.80
CA ASN A 433 -8.31 -1.63 -17.05
C ASN A 433 -6.80 -1.31 -17.01
N LEU A 434 -5.94 -2.33 -17.20
CA LEU A 434 -4.50 -2.11 -17.32
C LEU A 434 -4.13 -1.54 -18.70
N SER A 435 -5.00 -1.67 -19.70
CA SER A 435 -4.75 -1.26 -21.09
C SER A 435 -3.40 -1.79 -21.58
N PRO A 436 -3.22 -3.13 -21.64
CA PRO A 436 -1.96 -3.72 -22.10
C PRO A 436 -1.78 -3.54 -23.61
N ASP A 437 -0.53 -3.42 -24.01
CA ASP A 437 -0.14 -3.43 -25.43
C ASP A 437 0.10 -4.86 -25.93
N LEU A 438 0.34 -5.81 -25.00
CA LEU A 438 0.63 -7.21 -25.28
C LEU A 438 0.23 -8.08 -24.09
N ILE A 439 -0.36 -9.26 -24.35
CA ILE A 439 -0.68 -10.26 -23.33
C ILE A 439 0.12 -11.52 -23.60
N LEU A 440 0.82 -12.01 -22.58
CA LEU A 440 1.72 -13.15 -22.63
C LEU A 440 1.19 -14.28 -21.75
N LEU A 441 1.12 -15.50 -22.28
CA LEU A 441 0.65 -16.67 -21.55
C LEU A 441 1.84 -17.59 -21.21
N GLY A 442 1.98 -17.93 -19.94
CA GLY A 442 3.12 -18.70 -19.43
C GLY A 442 2.87 -20.19 -19.24
N GLY A 443 1.75 -20.73 -19.78
CA GLY A 443 1.38 -22.14 -19.66
C GLY A 443 0.59 -22.48 -18.39
N ASP A 444 0.22 -23.77 -18.26
CA ASP A 444 -0.65 -24.32 -17.22
C ASP A 444 -1.99 -23.56 -17.08
N LEU A 445 -2.59 -23.22 -18.23
CA LEU A 445 -3.93 -22.65 -18.30
C LEU A 445 -4.99 -23.72 -18.04
N VAL A 446 -4.77 -24.95 -18.55
CA VAL A 446 -5.67 -26.08 -18.35
C VAL A 446 -5.22 -26.95 -17.17
N ASN A 447 -5.99 -28.01 -16.88
CA ASN A 447 -5.65 -29.03 -15.89
C ASN A 447 -5.80 -30.40 -16.55
N ASP A 448 -4.80 -31.25 -16.44
CA ASP A 448 -4.74 -32.58 -17.03
C ASP A 448 -5.80 -33.56 -16.47
N THR A 449 -6.39 -33.27 -15.33
CA THR A 449 -7.39 -34.12 -14.65
C THR A 449 -8.83 -33.80 -15.04
N VAL A 450 -9.09 -32.79 -15.87
CA VAL A 450 -10.44 -32.32 -16.25
C VAL A 450 -10.60 -32.38 -17.78
N ASP A 451 -11.72 -32.93 -18.25
CA ASP A 451 -11.94 -33.15 -19.70
C ASP A 451 -12.28 -31.86 -20.47
N SER A 452 -13.06 -30.94 -19.87
CA SER A 452 -13.42 -29.67 -20.51
C SER A 452 -12.53 -28.53 -20.06
N TYR A 453 -12.11 -27.72 -21.03
CA TYR A 453 -11.35 -26.48 -20.83
C TYR A 453 -11.98 -25.29 -21.57
N ASP A 454 -13.29 -25.36 -21.85
CA ASP A 454 -14.03 -24.33 -22.59
C ASP A 454 -13.97 -22.95 -21.95
N ASN A 455 -13.91 -22.89 -20.61
CA ASN A 455 -13.75 -21.63 -19.85
C ASN A 455 -12.39 -20.95 -20.11
N MET A 456 -11.33 -21.72 -20.43
CA MET A 456 -10.02 -21.14 -20.78
C MET A 456 -10.00 -20.68 -22.23
N ILE A 457 -10.67 -21.40 -23.13
CA ILE A 457 -10.85 -20.92 -24.50
C ILE A 457 -11.67 -19.63 -24.51
N SER A 458 -12.76 -19.56 -23.73
CA SER A 458 -13.53 -18.32 -23.56
C SER A 458 -12.67 -17.17 -22.99
N LEU A 459 -11.87 -17.44 -21.96
CA LEU A 459 -10.93 -16.44 -21.42
C LEU A 459 -9.96 -15.95 -22.51
N CYS A 460 -9.34 -16.84 -23.24
CA CYS A 460 -8.39 -16.50 -24.31
C CYS A 460 -9.06 -15.65 -25.41
N SER A 461 -10.26 -15.99 -25.81
CA SER A 461 -11.02 -15.20 -26.79
C SER A 461 -11.31 -13.79 -26.30
N GLN A 462 -11.70 -13.62 -25.03
CA GLN A 462 -11.92 -12.31 -24.43
C GLN A 462 -10.61 -11.49 -24.31
N LEU A 463 -9.48 -12.13 -24.00
CA LEU A 463 -8.18 -11.47 -23.93
C LEU A 463 -7.68 -10.97 -25.28
N THR A 464 -7.97 -11.69 -26.37
CA THR A 464 -7.59 -11.29 -27.73
C THR A 464 -8.38 -10.08 -28.25
N GLU A 465 -9.52 -9.76 -27.65
CA GLU A 465 -10.26 -8.51 -27.91
C GLU A 465 -9.57 -7.28 -27.28
N ILE A 466 -8.73 -7.47 -26.24
CA ILE A 466 -8.06 -6.39 -25.52
C ILE A 466 -6.72 -6.04 -26.18
N ALA A 467 -5.87 -7.04 -26.46
CA ALA A 467 -4.53 -6.85 -27.04
C ALA A 467 -4.07 -8.14 -27.73
N PRO A 468 -3.02 -8.10 -28.57
CA PRO A 468 -2.41 -9.31 -29.10
C PRO A 468 -2.00 -10.27 -27.99
N VAL A 469 -2.29 -11.57 -28.17
CA VAL A 469 -2.01 -12.63 -27.20
C VAL A 469 -1.09 -13.68 -27.81
N CYS A 470 0.02 -13.96 -27.13
CA CYS A 470 0.86 -15.12 -27.44
C CYS A 470 1.38 -15.79 -26.16
N GLY A 471 1.85 -17.03 -26.29
CA GLY A 471 2.40 -17.71 -25.11
C GLY A 471 2.86 -19.13 -25.38
N VAL A 472 3.24 -19.81 -24.30
CA VAL A 472 3.76 -21.19 -24.32
C VAL A 472 2.79 -22.13 -23.60
N LEU A 473 2.94 -23.41 -23.88
CA LEU A 473 2.25 -24.49 -23.17
C LEU A 473 2.99 -24.81 -21.86
N GLY A 474 2.25 -25.29 -20.86
CA GLY A 474 2.80 -25.79 -19.62
C GLY A 474 2.75 -27.32 -19.54
N ASN A 475 3.16 -27.86 -18.42
CA ASN A 475 3.23 -29.31 -18.25
C ASN A 475 1.85 -30.00 -18.19
N HIS A 476 0.78 -29.29 -17.86
CA HIS A 476 -0.58 -29.84 -17.91
C HIS A 476 -1.12 -29.92 -19.34
N GLU A 477 -0.80 -28.94 -20.18
CA GLU A 477 -1.08 -29.01 -21.62
C GLU A 477 -0.29 -30.14 -22.28
N ASP A 478 1.00 -30.32 -21.94
CA ASP A 478 1.84 -31.40 -22.44
C ASP A 478 1.26 -32.78 -22.11
N VAL A 479 0.77 -32.98 -20.87
CA VAL A 479 0.12 -34.25 -20.49
C VAL A 479 -1.13 -34.48 -21.33
N LYS A 480 -1.96 -33.46 -21.58
CA LYS A 480 -3.15 -33.60 -22.43
C LYS A 480 -2.79 -33.99 -23.87
N ILE A 481 -1.82 -33.32 -24.46
CA ILE A 481 -1.42 -33.55 -25.85
C ILE A 481 -0.69 -34.91 -25.99
N TYR A 482 0.38 -35.13 -25.26
CA TYR A 482 1.28 -36.25 -25.49
C TYR A 482 0.88 -37.55 -24.75
N HIS A 483 0.17 -37.47 -23.62
CA HIS A 483 -0.24 -38.64 -22.84
C HIS A 483 -1.74 -38.99 -22.98
N GLN A 484 -2.59 -37.98 -23.21
CA GLN A 484 -4.04 -38.20 -23.36
C GLN A 484 -4.49 -38.13 -24.82
N GLY A 485 -3.63 -37.69 -25.77
CA GLY A 485 -3.90 -37.65 -27.21
C GLY A 485 -4.86 -36.54 -27.63
N ASP A 486 -4.92 -35.42 -26.88
CA ASP A 486 -5.75 -34.26 -27.20
C ASP A 486 -5.03 -33.36 -28.23
N GLU A 487 -5.07 -33.78 -29.49
CA GLU A 487 -4.44 -33.06 -30.61
C GLU A 487 -5.17 -31.74 -30.96
N GLU A 488 -6.42 -31.57 -30.50
CA GLU A 488 -7.21 -30.36 -30.78
C GLU A 488 -6.90 -29.19 -29.82
N LEU A 489 -6.27 -29.44 -28.69
CA LEU A 489 -6.05 -28.45 -27.66
C LEU A 489 -5.35 -27.17 -28.18
N VAL A 490 -4.23 -27.32 -28.88
CA VAL A 490 -3.45 -26.20 -29.45
C VAL A 490 -4.32 -25.45 -30.47
N LYS A 491 -4.96 -26.18 -31.38
CA LYS A 491 -5.82 -25.57 -32.39
C LYS A 491 -6.95 -24.75 -31.78
N ARG A 492 -7.56 -25.19 -30.70
CA ARG A 492 -8.63 -24.45 -30.02
C ARG A 492 -8.14 -23.14 -29.41
N PHE A 493 -6.91 -23.08 -28.88
CA PHE A 493 -6.30 -21.82 -28.44
C PHE A 493 -6.01 -20.90 -29.63
N GLU A 494 -5.52 -21.45 -30.75
CA GLU A 494 -5.27 -20.69 -31.97
C GLU A 494 -6.57 -20.17 -32.61
N ASP A 495 -7.60 -20.97 -32.62
CA ASP A 495 -8.95 -20.58 -33.12
C ASP A 495 -9.56 -19.46 -32.22
N ALA A 496 -9.18 -19.39 -30.95
CA ALA A 496 -9.51 -18.28 -30.03
C ALA A 496 -8.62 -17.04 -30.22
N GLY A 497 -7.70 -17.04 -31.18
CA GLY A 497 -6.84 -15.91 -31.54
C GLY A 497 -5.50 -15.85 -30.79
N VAL A 498 -5.14 -16.87 -30.01
CA VAL A 498 -3.85 -16.92 -29.28
C VAL A 498 -2.76 -17.50 -30.20
N LYS A 499 -1.62 -16.81 -30.31
CA LYS A 499 -0.45 -17.39 -30.99
C LYS A 499 0.32 -18.27 -29.99
N ILE A 500 0.21 -19.59 -30.13
CA ILE A 500 0.97 -20.57 -29.32
C ILE A 500 2.37 -20.73 -29.92
N LEU A 501 3.40 -20.53 -29.10
CA LEU A 501 4.81 -20.59 -29.46
C LEU A 501 5.40 -21.94 -28.99
N ARG A 502 5.80 -22.77 -29.92
CA ARG A 502 6.36 -24.11 -29.69
C ARG A 502 7.79 -24.19 -30.20
N ASN A 503 8.72 -23.60 -29.44
CA ASN A 503 10.09 -23.36 -29.87
C ASN A 503 10.13 -22.46 -31.14
N GLU A 504 9.35 -21.40 -31.08
CA GLU A 504 9.16 -20.45 -32.17
C GLU A 504 9.29 -19.02 -31.64
N GLU A 505 9.55 -18.09 -32.57
CA GLU A 505 9.54 -16.67 -32.36
C GLU A 505 8.36 -16.01 -33.08
N THR A 506 7.83 -14.95 -32.51
CA THR A 506 6.90 -14.03 -33.16
C THR A 506 7.30 -12.60 -32.85
N SER A 507 6.93 -11.64 -33.69
CA SER A 507 7.23 -10.23 -33.46
C SER A 507 5.99 -9.36 -33.56
N TYR A 508 5.97 -8.26 -32.80
CA TYR A 508 4.91 -7.28 -32.76
C TYR A 508 5.50 -5.87 -32.95
N SER A 509 4.86 -5.08 -33.82
CA SER A 509 5.13 -3.65 -33.93
C SER A 509 4.21 -2.91 -32.95
N LEU A 510 4.78 -2.42 -31.85
CA LEU A 510 4.06 -1.72 -30.79
C LEU A 510 4.58 -0.28 -30.71
N TYR A 511 3.76 0.67 -31.15
CA TYR A 511 4.17 2.06 -31.41
C TYR A 511 5.35 2.09 -32.41
N ASP A 512 6.47 2.71 -32.05
CA ASP A 512 7.69 2.76 -32.86
C ASP A 512 8.73 1.69 -32.44
N ASN A 513 8.30 0.68 -31.68
CA ASN A 513 9.19 -0.39 -31.22
C ASN A 513 8.81 -1.73 -31.86
N THR A 514 9.82 -2.52 -32.17
CA THR A 514 9.66 -3.91 -32.60
C THR A 514 9.97 -4.85 -31.44
N VAL A 515 8.96 -5.59 -30.98
CA VAL A 515 9.06 -6.53 -29.85
C VAL A 515 9.07 -7.95 -30.36
N SER A 516 10.12 -8.70 -30.07
CA SER A 516 10.21 -10.13 -30.34
C SER A 516 9.80 -10.91 -29.08
N VAL A 517 9.03 -11.97 -29.27
CA VAL A 517 8.65 -12.94 -28.24
C VAL A 517 9.06 -14.33 -28.69
N ILE A 518 9.93 -14.98 -27.93
CA ILE A 518 10.41 -16.34 -28.13
C ILE A 518 9.71 -17.23 -27.10
N GLY A 519 9.07 -18.30 -27.55
CA GLY A 519 8.45 -19.28 -26.67
C GLY A 519 9.21 -20.59 -26.67
N ILE A 520 9.63 -21.07 -25.48
CA ILE A 520 10.34 -22.32 -25.29
C ILE A 520 9.41 -23.34 -24.64
N GLU A 521 9.22 -24.48 -25.34
CA GLU A 521 8.37 -25.58 -24.92
C GLU A 521 9.16 -26.71 -24.26
N GLY A 522 8.50 -27.54 -23.42
CA GLY A 522 9.01 -28.76 -22.84
C GLY A 522 9.81 -28.56 -21.55
N LYS A 523 10.70 -29.51 -21.23
CA LYS A 523 11.55 -29.48 -20.03
C LYS A 523 12.98 -29.16 -20.38
N PRO A 524 13.79 -28.61 -19.43
CA PRO A 524 15.19 -28.28 -19.68
C PRO A 524 16.04 -29.48 -20.17
N GLU A 525 15.72 -30.70 -19.76
CA GLU A 525 16.39 -31.91 -20.23
C GLU A 525 16.15 -32.20 -21.71
N ASP A 526 15.06 -31.71 -22.28
CA ASP A 526 14.65 -31.92 -23.66
C ASP A 526 15.13 -30.81 -24.62
N PHE A 527 15.84 -29.80 -24.10
CA PHE A 527 16.26 -28.59 -24.82
C PHE A 527 16.90 -28.86 -26.19
N ALA A 528 17.75 -29.88 -26.27
CA ALA A 528 18.42 -30.26 -27.50
C ALA A 528 17.59 -31.18 -28.44
N SER A 529 16.48 -31.75 -27.95
CA SER A 529 15.73 -32.79 -28.65
C SER A 529 14.51 -32.29 -29.39
N TYR A 530 13.98 -31.10 -29.01
CA TYR A 530 12.71 -30.57 -29.50
C TYR A 530 12.81 -29.23 -30.25
N GLY A 531 13.99 -28.87 -30.77
CA GLY A 531 14.17 -27.67 -31.57
C GLY A 531 14.33 -26.37 -30.77
N ALA A 532 14.27 -26.41 -29.43
CA ALA A 532 14.45 -25.23 -28.58
C ALA A 532 15.85 -24.62 -28.72
N LYS A 533 16.88 -25.46 -28.82
CA LYS A 533 18.26 -25.03 -29.04
C LYS A 533 18.43 -24.36 -30.41
N GLU A 534 17.91 -25.00 -31.46
CA GLU A 534 17.94 -24.47 -32.83
C GLU A 534 17.18 -23.15 -32.92
N CYS A 535 16.03 -23.02 -32.24
CA CYS A 535 15.29 -21.78 -32.17
C CYS A 535 16.14 -20.65 -31.54
N MET A 536 16.79 -20.91 -30.39
CA MET A 536 17.62 -19.90 -29.73
C MET A 536 18.87 -19.54 -30.55
N GLU A 537 19.52 -20.51 -31.20
CA GLU A 537 20.71 -20.28 -32.07
C GLU A 537 20.34 -19.48 -33.32
N ALA A 538 19.17 -19.72 -33.93
CA ALA A 538 18.70 -18.95 -35.08
C ALA A 538 18.48 -17.46 -34.74
N GLN A 539 18.06 -17.16 -33.52
CA GLN A 539 17.72 -15.82 -33.07
C GLN A 539 18.94 -14.96 -32.66
N GLU A 540 20.08 -15.57 -32.38
CA GLU A 540 21.32 -14.81 -32.07
C GLU A 540 21.85 -13.99 -33.23
N ALA A 541 21.48 -14.35 -34.45
CA ALA A 541 21.95 -13.68 -35.67
C ALA A 541 21.19 -12.38 -36.02
N GLU A 542 20.09 -12.07 -35.36
CA GLU A 542 19.20 -10.96 -35.72
C GLU A 542 19.19 -9.85 -34.66
N ASP A 543 19.88 -8.74 -34.93
CA ASP A 543 19.99 -7.56 -34.04
C ASP A 543 18.92 -6.48 -34.34
N GLN A 544 17.77 -6.89 -34.89
CA GLN A 544 16.76 -5.95 -35.41
C GLN A 544 15.60 -5.62 -34.47
N TYR A 545 15.62 -6.12 -33.22
CA TYR A 545 14.53 -5.92 -32.27
C TYR A 545 14.90 -4.93 -31.16
N ASP A 546 13.93 -4.06 -30.80
CA ASP A 546 14.09 -3.10 -29.70
C ASP A 546 13.91 -3.76 -28.32
N LEU A 547 13.10 -4.83 -28.28
CA LEU A 547 12.89 -5.65 -27.07
C LEU A 547 12.73 -7.11 -27.45
N ARG A 548 13.49 -7.98 -26.79
CA ARG A 548 13.37 -9.43 -26.95
C ARG A 548 12.94 -10.07 -25.63
N ILE A 549 11.76 -10.73 -25.64
CA ILE A 549 11.18 -11.43 -24.50
C ILE A 549 11.28 -12.94 -24.74
N CYS A 550 11.81 -13.68 -23.75
CA CYS A 550 11.83 -15.14 -23.80
C CYS A 550 10.85 -15.69 -22.74
N ILE A 551 9.91 -16.54 -23.16
CA ILE A 551 8.94 -17.20 -22.29
C ILE A 551 9.26 -18.69 -22.25
N ALA A 552 9.39 -19.24 -21.03
CA ALA A 552 9.47 -20.68 -20.81
C ALA A 552 8.62 -21.04 -19.58
N HIS A 553 7.76 -22.05 -19.68
CA HIS A 553 6.91 -22.41 -18.54
C HIS A 553 7.75 -22.77 -17.31
N VAL A 554 8.80 -23.58 -17.48
CA VAL A 554 9.67 -24.05 -16.39
C VAL A 554 10.82 -23.07 -16.12
N PRO A 555 10.92 -22.45 -14.92
CA PRO A 555 11.90 -21.39 -14.66
C PRO A 555 13.36 -21.85 -14.66
N THR A 556 13.63 -23.14 -14.46
CA THR A 556 15.01 -23.69 -14.50
C THR A 556 15.64 -23.66 -15.89
N TYR A 557 14.85 -23.42 -16.97
CA TYR A 557 15.41 -23.15 -18.28
C TYR A 557 16.44 -22.02 -18.28
N PHE A 558 16.14 -20.92 -17.58
CA PHE A 558 16.96 -19.74 -17.62
C PHE A 558 18.39 -19.94 -17.07
N PRO A 559 18.61 -20.54 -15.87
CA PRO A 559 19.97 -20.79 -15.39
C PRO A 559 20.64 -22.01 -16.01
N GLU A 560 19.88 -22.99 -16.52
CA GLU A 560 20.45 -24.26 -16.96
C GLU A 560 20.76 -24.31 -18.44
N LYS A 561 19.94 -23.64 -19.28
CA LYS A 561 20.00 -23.75 -20.73
C LYS A 561 20.09 -22.41 -21.46
N LEU A 562 19.51 -21.35 -20.93
CA LEU A 562 19.37 -20.06 -21.60
C LEU A 562 20.37 -19.00 -21.12
N GLU A 563 21.28 -19.32 -20.19
CA GLU A 563 22.25 -18.37 -19.60
C GLU A 563 23.15 -17.71 -20.66
N ASN A 564 23.47 -18.42 -21.73
CA ASN A 564 24.38 -17.96 -22.78
C ASN A 564 23.67 -17.30 -23.97
N TYR A 565 22.34 -17.25 -24.01
CA TYR A 565 21.57 -16.65 -25.11
C TYR A 565 21.13 -15.22 -24.77
N SER A 566 20.98 -14.40 -25.82
CA SER A 566 20.69 -12.97 -25.67
C SER A 566 19.19 -12.69 -25.76
N PHE A 567 18.58 -12.24 -24.65
CA PHE A 567 17.24 -11.66 -24.58
C PHE A 567 17.19 -10.59 -23.47
N ASP A 568 16.25 -9.67 -23.57
CA ASP A 568 16.14 -8.53 -22.64
C ASP A 568 15.31 -8.88 -21.41
N LEU A 569 14.32 -9.79 -21.55
CA LEU A 569 13.41 -10.19 -20.49
C LEU A 569 13.07 -11.68 -20.56
N GLY A 570 13.25 -12.40 -19.47
CA GLY A 570 12.82 -13.79 -19.30
C GLY A 570 11.61 -13.92 -18.40
N LEU A 571 10.57 -14.66 -18.84
CA LEU A 571 9.34 -14.90 -18.09
C LEU A 571 9.10 -16.39 -17.90
N ALA A 572 8.67 -16.79 -16.69
CA ALA A 572 8.34 -18.19 -16.41
C ALA A 572 7.16 -18.34 -15.44
N GLY A 573 6.42 -19.44 -15.57
CA GLY A 573 5.37 -19.91 -14.69
C GLY A 573 5.81 -21.03 -13.74
N HIS A 574 4.97 -22.08 -13.62
CA HIS A 574 5.21 -23.37 -12.93
C HIS A 574 5.35 -23.30 -11.39
N THR A 575 5.75 -22.20 -10.81
CA THR A 575 5.97 -22.06 -9.36
C THR A 575 4.82 -21.38 -8.62
N HIS A 576 3.67 -21.21 -9.27
CA HIS A 576 2.46 -20.57 -8.75
C HIS A 576 2.65 -19.15 -8.17
N GLY A 577 3.68 -18.44 -8.63
CA GLY A 577 4.00 -17.08 -8.17
C GLY A 577 4.72 -16.21 -9.18
N GLY A 578 4.95 -16.72 -10.40
CA GLY A 578 5.66 -16.02 -11.49
C GLY A 578 7.09 -15.62 -11.11
N ILE A 579 8.07 -16.06 -11.87
CA ILE A 579 9.48 -15.62 -11.70
C ILE A 579 9.85 -14.76 -12.90
N VAL A 580 10.16 -13.49 -12.65
CA VAL A 580 10.76 -12.60 -13.64
C VAL A 580 12.27 -12.64 -13.49
N ARG A 581 13.03 -12.99 -14.54
CA ARG A 581 14.48 -12.96 -14.58
C ARG A 581 14.97 -11.99 -15.63
N LEU A 582 15.87 -11.09 -15.22
CA LEU A 582 16.58 -10.20 -16.13
C LEU A 582 17.97 -10.77 -16.42
N PRO A 583 18.37 -10.96 -17.68
CA PRO A 583 19.72 -11.34 -18.03
C PRO A 583 20.71 -10.32 -17.46
N LYS A 584 21.78 -10.80 -16.79
CA LYS A 584 22.83 -10.00 -16.13
C LYS A 584 22.46 -9.29 -14.81
N LEU A 585 21.20 -9.31 -14.33
CA LEU A 585 20.79 -8.66 -13.09
C LEU A 585 20.29 -9.63 -11.99
N GLY A 586 20.19 -10.93 -12.27
CA GLY A 586 19.76 -11.95 -11.30
C GLY A 586 18.23 -12.09 -11.19
N ALA A 587 17.79 -13.04 -10.36
CA ALA A 587 16.40 -13.35 -10.14
C ALA A 587 15.75 -12.32 -9.19
N LEU A 588 14.59 -11.78 -9.59
CA LEU A 588 13.69 -11.09 -8.69
C LEU A 588 12.77 -12.15 -8.05
N TYR A 589 12.96 -12.44 -6.77
CA TYR A 589 12.06 -13.33 -6.03
C TYR A 589 10.93 -12.50 -5.43
N SER A 590 9.67 -12.84 -5.75
CA SER A 590 8.55 -12.52 -4.88
C SER A 590 8.20 -13.79 -4.10
N ALA A 591 8.32 -13.73 -2.78
CA ALA A 591 7.86 -14.78 -1.87
C ALA A 591 6.40 -14.58 -1.51
#